data_f6e1019bc8275d2a1a1e97680fffb7ac
#
_entry.id   f6e1019bc8275d2a1a1e97680fffb7ac
#
_cell.length_a   1.000
_cell.length_b   1.000
_cell.length_c   1.000
_cell.angle_alpha   90.00
_cell.angle_beta   90.00
_cell.angle_gamma   90.00
#
_symmetry.space_group_name_H-M   'P 1'
#
loop_
_entity.id
_entity.type
_entity.pdbx_description
1 polymer ?
#
loop_
_entity_poly.entity_id
_entity_poly.type
_entity_poly.pdbx_seq_one_letter_code
_entity_poly.pdbx_strand_id
1 'polypeptide(L)'
;MERDQTEELRALQDTLYFIGGKWRIPVINSLCNGNRRFREIERSIPGITTRMLSKELKDMELNKLVKRTVYPETPVLIEYEPTEYCRTFGNIISEMIN
;
A
#
# COMPACT_ATOMS: atom_id res chain seq x y z
N MET A 1 22.31 19.35 13.97
CA MET A 1 22.83 18.32 13.09
C MET A 1 21.72 17.89 12.13
N GLU A 2 21.90 18.18 10.88
CA GLU A 2 20.91 17.80 9.89
C GLU A 2 20.98 16.30 9.62
N ARG A 3 19.82 15.63 9.65
CA ARG A 3 19.76 14.24 9.24
C ARG A 3 19.89 14.16 7.74
N ASP A 4 20.66 13.18 7.31
CA ASP A 4 20.71 12.82 5.90
C ASP A 4 19.32 12.35 5.47
N GLN A 5 18.86 12.83 4.32
CA GLN A 5 17.59 12.47 3.75
C GLN A 5 17.45 10.94 3.60
N THR A 6 18.57 10.27 3.28
CA THR A 6 18.59 8.81 3.15
C THR A 6 18.27 8.13 4.49
N GLU A 7 18.78 8.67 5.59
CA GLU A 7 18.49 8.13 6.92
C GLU A 7 17.03 8.31 7.30
N GLU A 8 16.44 9.46 6.96
CA GLU A 8 15.03 9.72 7.23
C GLU A 8 14.13 8.77 6.45
N LEU A 9 14.45 8.53 5.18
CA LEU A 9 13.70 7.61 4.35
C LEU A 9 13.81 6.18 4.86
N ARG A 10 15.01 5.77 5.29
CA ARG A 10 15.22 4.45 5.84
C ARG A 10 14.47 4.27 7.17
N ALA A 11 14.48 5.29 8.02
CA ALA A 11 13.74 5.25 9.28
C ALA A 11 12.24 5.12 9.03
N LEU A 12 11.71 5.83 8.03
CA LEU A 12 10.31 5.73 7.64
C LEU A 12 9.99 4.33 7.12
N GLN A 13 10.86 3.78 6.29
CA GLN A 13 10.68 2.44 5.75
C GLN A 13 10.66 1.39 6.87
N ASP A 14 11.58 1.50 7.82
CA ASP A 14 11.63 0.59 8.97
C ASP A 14 10.37 0.71 9.81
N THR A 15 9.87 1.92 10.00
CA THR A 15 8.64 2.16 10.74
C THR A 15 7.44 1.51 10.05
N LEU A 16 7.33 1.68 8.73
CA LEU A 16 6.25 1.07 7.96
C LEU A 16 6.33 -0.45 8.00
N TYR A 17 7.52 -1.00 7.89
CA TYR A 17 7.74 -2.44 7.97
C TYR A 17 7.33 -2.97 9.34
N PHE A 18 7.74 -2.28 10.41
CA PHE A 18 7.45 -2.69 11.77
C PHE A 18 5.95 -2.64 12.08
N ILE A 19 5.27 -1.56 11.64
CA ILE A 19 3.83 -1.38 11.92
C ILE A 19 2.98 -2.28 11.04
N GLY A 20 3.28 -2.37 9.75
CA GLY A 20 2.47 -3.06 8.76
C GLY A 20 2.99 -4.41 8.31
N GLY A 21 4.17 -4.83 8.79
CA GLY A 21 4.81 -6.04 8.33
C GLY A 21 5.43 -5.87 6.95
N LYS A 22 5.96 -6.97 6.42
CA LYS A 22 6.73 -6.93 5.17
C LYS A 22 5.89 -6.63 3.92
N TRP A 23 4.58 -6.71 4.02
CA TRP A 23 3.69 -6.54 2.86
C TRP A 23 3.14 -5.13 2.70
N ARG A 24 3.28 -4.27 3.72
CA ARG A 24 2.71 -2.92 3.69
C ARG A 24 3.27 -2.09 2.53
N ILE A 25 4.59 -2.03 2.41
CA ILE A 25 5.25 -1.23 1.36
C ILE A 25 4.92 -1.76 -0.03
N PRO A 26 5.02 -3.07 -0.31
CA PRO A 26 4.60 -3.59 -1.61
C PRO A 26 3.16 -3.27 -1.99
N VAL A 27 2.23 -3.33 -1.04
CA VAL A 27 0.83 -3.01 -1.30
C VAL A 27 0.64 -1.53 -1.61
N ILE A 28 1.29 -0.65 -0.85
CA ILE A 28 1.27 0.80 -1.12
C ILE A 28 1.78 1.07 -2.53
N ASN A 29 2.90 0.47 -2.89
CA ASN A 29 3.49 0.63 -4.22
C ASN A 29 2.54 0.15 -5.32
N SER A 30 1.90 -0.98 -5.12
CA SER A 30 0.93 -1.52 -6.08
C SER A 30 -0.24 -0.56 -6.31
N LEU A 31 -0.80 -0.01 -5.24
CA LEU A 31 -1.89 0.95 -5.32
C LEU A 31 -1.46 2.23 -6.01
N CYS A 32 -0.28 2.74 -5.70
CA CYS A 32 0.24 3.96 -6.31
C CYS A 32 0.59 3.77 -7.78
N ASN A 33 0.84 2.53 -8.22
CA ASN A 33 1.05 2.20 -9.62
C ASN A 33 -0.25 2.03 -10.42
N GLY A 34 -1.39 2.20 -9.77
CA GLY A 34 -2.67 2.20 -10.47
C GLY A 34 -3.49 0.93 -10.34
N ASN A 35 -3.01 -0.05 -9.58
CA ASN A 35 -3.80 -1.26 -9.37
C ASN A 35 -4.97 -0.95 -8.43
N ARG A 36 -6.17 -1.37 -8.80
CA ARG A 36 -7.39 -1.02 -8.07
C ARG A 36 -8.17 -2.23 -7.59
N ARG A 37 -8.07 -3.35 -8.29
CA ARG A 37 -8.81 -4.56 -7.95
C ARG A 37 -7.92 -5.51 -7.16
N PHE A 38 -8.56 -6.29 -6.29
CA PHE A 38 -7.86 -7.25 -5.44
C PHE A 38 -6.90 -8.14 -6.23
N ARG A 39 -7.37 -8.70 -7.34
CA ARG A 39 -6.55 -9.60 -8.14
C ARG A 39 -5.39 -8.91 -8.84
N GLU A 40 -5.59 -7.67 -9.26
CA GLU A 40 -4.51 -6.88 -9.85
C GLU A 40 -3.40 -6.62 -8.84
N ILE A 41 -3.80 -6.25 -7.63
CA ILE A 41 -2.86 -6.01 -6.54
C ILE A 41 -2.11 -7.30 -6.21
N GLU A 42 -2.84 -8.40 -6.07
CA GLU A 42 -2.27 -9.71 -5.76
C GLU A 42 -1.22 -10.12 -6.81
N ARG A 43 -1.54 -9.97 -8.08
CA ARG A 43 -0.63 -10.34 -9.16
C ARG A 43 0.63 -9.47 -9.20
N SER A 44 0.53 -8.24 -8.74
CA SER A 44 1.65 -7.31 -8.76
C SER A 44 2.68 -7.56 -7.64
N ILE A 45 2.33 -8.41 -6.66
CA ILE A 45 3.18 -8.65 -5.49
C ILE A 45 3.54 -10.14 -5.44
N PRO A 46 4.73 -10.52 -5.94
CA PRO A 46 5.16 -11.92 -5.89
C PRO A 46 5.21 -12.47 -4.47
N GLY A 47 4.64 -13.64 -4.29
CA GLY A 47 4.70 -14.35 -3.02
C GLY A 47 3.61 -14.00 -2.01
N ILE A 48 2.81 -12.96 -2.26
CA ILE A 48 1.71 -12.63 -1.35
C ILE A 48 0.57 -13.62 -1.55
N THR A 49 -0.03 -14.06 -0.45
CA THR A 49 -1.20 -14.93 -0.51
C THR A 49 -2.47 -14.09 -0.45
N THR A 50 -3.58 -14.66 -0.90
CA THR A 50 -4.90 -14.03 -0.82
C THR A 50 -5.23 -13.61 0.60
N ARG A 51 -4.90 -14.47 1.57
CA ARG A 51 -5.15 -14.20 2.98
C ARG A 51 -4.33 -13.03 3.50
N MET A 52 -3.05 -12.98 3.14
CA MET A 52 -2.17 -11.89 3.55
C MET A 52 -2.61 -10.57 2.96
N LEU A 53 -2.96 -10.55 1.67
CA LEU A 53 -3.41 -9.33 1.02
C LEU A 53 -4.73 -8.84 1.61
N SER A 54 -5.66 -9.75 1.85
CA SER A 54 -6.95 -9.40 2.46
C SER A 54 -6.75 -8.74 3.82
N LYS A 55 -5.90 -9.32 4.65
CA LYS A 55 -5.59 -8.79 5.97
C LYS A 55 -4.93 -7.41 5.87
N GLU A 56 -3.97 -7.27 4.97
CA GLU A 56 -3.23 -6.02 4.79
C GLU A 56 -4.14 -4.90 4.31
N LEU A 57 -4.98 -5.16 3.32
CA LEU A 57 -5.92 -4.16 2.83
C LEU A 57 -6.93 -3.74 3.88
N LYS A 58 -7.37 -4.67 4.72
CA LYS A 58 -8.29 -4.37 5.80
C LYS A 58 -7.63 -3.45 6.84
N ASP A 59 -6.39 -3.75 7.21
CA ASP A 59 -5.65 -2.91 8.15
C ASP A 59 -5.39 -1.52 7.55
N MET A 60 -5.07 -1.46 6.27
CA MET A 60 -4.85 -0.20 5.58
C MET A 60 -6.13 0.65 5.50
N GLU A 61 -7.27 0.00 5.30
CA GLU A 61 -8.55 0.70 5.30
C GLU A 61 -8.84 1.31 6.68
N LEU A 62 -8.60 0.53 7.74
CA LEU A 62 -8.79 0.99 9.11
C LEU A 62 -7.87 2.18 9.45
N ASN A 63 -6.68 2.19 8.89
CA ASN A 63 -5.69 3.26 9.10
C ASN A 63 -5.79 4.39 8.08
N LYS A 64 -6.84 4.39 7.27
CA LYS A 64 -7.12 5.43 6.26
C LYS A 64 -6.03 5.58 5.21
N LEU A 65 -5.34 4.48 4.90
CA LEU A 65 -4.37 4.43 3.82
C LEU A 65 -5.01 4.05 2.50
N VAL A 66 -6.13 3.34 2.56
CA VAL A 66 -6.86 2.91 1.36
C VAL A 66 -8.35 3.14 1.58
N LYS A 67 -9.03 3.48 0.49
CA LYS A 67 -10.48 3.59 0.45
C LYS A 67 -11.03 2.40 -0.35
N ARG A 68 -11.92 1.65 0.26
CA ARG A 68 -12.60 0.52 -0.39
C ARG A 68 -13.97 0.98 -0.86
N THR A 69 -14.24 0.86 -2.15
CA THR A 69 -15.51 1.23 -2.74
C THR A 69 -16.17 0.00 -3.31
N VAL A 70 -17.44 -0.21 -2.96
CA VAL A 70 -18.24 -1.30 -3.49
C VAL A 70 -19.25 -0.73 -4.46
N TYR A 71 -19.22 -1.21 -5.71
CA TYR A 71 -20.19 -0.84 -6.71
C TYR A 71 -21.23 -1.96 -6.79
N PRO A 72 -22.49 -1.69 -6.42
CA PRO A 72 -23.52 -2.73 -6.30
C PRO A 72 -24.10 -3.16 -7.66
N GLU A 73 -23.23 -3.41 -8.60
CA GLU A 73 -23.62 -3.88 -9.92
C GLU A 73 -23.56 -5.40 -9.97
N THR A 74 -24.01 -5.98 -11.07
CA THR A 74 -23.96 -7.42 -11.25
C THR A 74 -23.02 -7.74 -12.41
N PRO A 75 -21.84 -8.35 -12.15
CA PRO A 75 -21.32 -8.76 -10.84
C PRO A 75 -20.85 -7.58 -9.99
N VAL A 76 -20.80 -7.78 -8.68
CA VAL A 76 -20.34 -6.76 -7.74
C VAL A 76 -18.87 -6.42 -8.03
N LEU A 77 -18.58 -5.12 -8.10
CA LEU A 77 -17.24 -4.61 -8.32
C LEU A 77 -16.73 -3.95 -7.05
N ILE A 78 -15.56 -4.35 -6.61
CA ILE A 78 -14.89 -3.74 -5.45
C ILE A 78 -13.57 -3.15 -5.92
N GLU A 79 -13.35 -1.88 -5.60
CA GLU A 79 -12.10 -1.19 -5.92
C GLU A 79 -11.44 -0.62 -4.68
N TYR A 80 -10.12 -0.63 -4.69
CA TYR A 80 -9.28 -0.06 -3.63
C TYR A 80 -8.50 1.10 -4.20
N GLU A 81 -8.58 2.26 -3.55
CA GLU A 81 -7.85 3.45 -3.96
C GLU A 81 -6.95 3.93 -2.85
N PRO A 82 -5.71 4.33 -3.17
CA PRO A 82 -4.86 4.96 -2.16
C PRO A 82 -5.44 6.32 -1.78
N THR A 83 -5.44 6.61 -0.49
CA THR A 83 -5.83 7.93 -0.02
C THR A 83 -4.69 8.92 -0.31
N GLU A 84 -4.95 10.21 -0.15
CA GLU A 84 -3.91 11.22 -0.28
C GLU A 84 -2.77 10.97 0.71
N TYR A 85 -3.11 10.57 1.92
CA TYR A 85 -2.14 10.19 2.94
C TYR A 85 -1.25 9.03 2.48
N CYS A 86 -1.84 8.01 1.87
CA CYS A 86 -1.11 6.86 1.33
C CYS A 86 -0.19 7.29 0.18
N ARG A 87 -0.65 8.19 -0.68
CA ARG A 87 0.13 8.67 -1.82
C ARG A 87 1.40 9.40 -1.37
N THR A 88 1.35 10.07 -0.24
CA THR A 88 2.53 10.72 0.34
C THR A 88 3.61 9.68 0.63
N PHE A 89 3.24 8.56 1.24
CA PHE A 89 4.17 7.46 1.47
C PHE A 89 4.67 6.85 0.16
N GLY A 90 3.79 6.69 -0.81
CA GLY A 90 4.13 6.16 -2.13
C GLY A 90 5.18 6.99 -2.83
N ASN A 91 5.07 8.32 -2.77
CA ASN A 91 6.04 9.22 -3.37
C ASN A 91 7.42 9.08 -2.70
N ILE A 92 7.44 8.96 -1.37
CA ILE A 92 8.69 8.75 -0.63
C ILE A 92 9.33 7.43 -1.02
N ILE A 93 8.55 6.37 -1.09
CA ILE A 93 9.04 5.04 -1.50
C ILE A 93 9.61 5.08 -2.91
N SER A 94 8.93 5.77 -3.82
CA SER A 94 9.36 5.89 -5.20
C SER A 94 10.72 6.58 -5.30
N GLU A 95 10.96 7.61 -4.50
CA GLU A 95 12.25 8.29 -4.45
C GLU A 95 13.36 7.39 -3.92
N MET A 96 13.02 6.49 -3.00
CA MET A 96 14.00 5.54 -2.46
C MET A 96 14.46 4.51 -3.47
N ILE A 97 13.56 4.10 -4.36
CA ILE A 97 13.83 3.05 -5.34
C ILE A 97 14.61 3.61 -6.53
N ASN A 98 14.42 4.86 -6.86
CA ASN A 98 15.17 5.53 -7.92
C ASN A 98 16.53 6.04 -7.39
#